data_7cde6c5d991d2e57d54c9352d872322e
#
_entry.id   7cde6c5d991d2e57d54c9352d872322e
#
_cell.length_a   1.000
_cell.length_b   1.000
_cell.length_c   1.000
_cell.angle_alpha   90.00
_cell.angle_beta   90.00
_cell.angle_gamma   90.00
#
_symmetry.space_group_name_H-M   'P 1'
#
loop_
_entity.id
_entity.type
_entity.pdbx_description
1 polymer ?
#
loop_
_entity_poly.entity_id
_entity_poly.type
_entity_poly.pdbx_seq_one_letter_code
_entity_poly.pdbx_strand_id
1 'polypeptide(L)'
;MKLGLEGKIAIITGGSDGIGKAAALSMSQEGARVAIAARDQSRLDKAVSDISAQTHNPVLGISTDIRNEDAVRSLISQVVNQWGGIDILVNNAGTSSTSRLEDMSNEQLTADIELKVYGAVYGTRHALPYLKKSDSAVIINTTTPGGKAPAAGTQPTALSRAAGISLTKTWSKEFAEFNIRVNTICIGLIKSGQHRASWARTHEEDSSYSLEDHWHKMSQVVPLGRVGEADEAGDVICFLASPKASYVTGASINIDGGLSPVV
;
A
#
# COMPACT_ATOMS: atom_id res chain seq x y z
N MET A 1 5.19 -12.05 -19.05
CA MET A 1 4.00 -12.90 -18.70
C MET A 1 2.80 -11.98 -18.78
N LYS A 2 1.73 -12.36 -19.48
CA LYS A 2 0.48 -11.58 -19.41
C LYS A 2 -0.21 -11.89 -18.08
N LEU A 3 -0.46 -10.91 -17.27
CA LEU A 3 -1.03 -11.08 -15.93
C LEU A 3 -2.56 -11.23 -15.94
N GLY A 4 -3.24 -10.77 -17.00
CA GLY A 4 -4.68 -10.91 -17.17
C GLY A 4 -5.48 -9.87 -16.37
N LEU A 5 -4.95 -8.65 -16.23
CA LEU A 5 -5.61 -7.54 -15.58
C LEU A 5 -6.40 -6.62 -16.54
N GLU A 6 -6.44 -6.94 -17.82
CA GLU A 6 -7.15 -6.18 -18.84
C GLU A 6 -8.61 -5.90 -18.40
N GLY A 7 -8.97 -4.63 -18.36
CA GLY A 7 -10.30 -4.17 -17.96
C GLY A 7 -10.68 -4.32 -16.48
N LYS A 8 -9.84 -4.93 -15.63
CA LYS A 8 -10.08 -5.02 -14.18
C LYS A 8 -10.03 -3.65 -13.53
N ILE A 9 -10.86 -3.46 -12.50
CA ILE A 9 -11.02 -2.18 -11.81
C ILE A 9 -10.30 -2.25 -10.47
N ALA A 10 -9.25 -1.43 -10.32
CA ALA A 10 -8.41 -1.38 -9.13
C ALA A 10 -8.54 -0.06 -8.39
N ILE A 11 -8.65 -0.11 -7.06
CA ILE A 11 -8.54 1.04 -6.15
C ILE A 11 -7.28 0.89 -5.32
N ILE A 12 -6.44 1.94 -5.30
CA ILE A 12 -5.18 1.96 -4.55
C ILE A 12 -5.15 3.19 -3.64
N THR A 13 -5.20 2.95 -2.33
CA THR A 13 -5.03 4.03 -1.35
C THR A 13 -3.56 4.39 -1.18
N GLY A 14 -3.25 5.69 -1.00
CA GLY A 14 -1.88 6.17 -0.97
C GLY A 14 -1.17 6.07 -2.33
N GLY A 15 -1.94 6.20 -3.43
CA GLY A 15 -1.47 6.02 -4.81
C GLY A 15 -0.75 7.22 -5.43
N SER A 16 -0.56 8.32 -4.71
CA SER A 16 0.07 9.53 -5.26
C SER A 16 1.60 9.50 -5.27
N ASP A 17 2.24 8.54 -4.59
CA ASP A 17 3.71 8.43 -4.50
C ASP A 17 4.14 7.01 -4.13
N GLY A 18 5.45 6.72 -4.29
CA GLY A 18 6.10 5.50 -3.83
C GLY A 18 5.42 4.23 -4.31
N ILE A 19 5.26 3.26 -3.41
CA ILE A 19 4.76 1.92 -3.70
C ILE A 19 3.35 1.93 -4.29
N GLY A 20 2.45 2.78 -3.77
CA GLY A 20 1.08 2.86 -4.27
C GLY A 20 1.03 3.39 -5.72
N LYS A 21 1.86 4.39 -6.05
CA LYS A 21 1.98 4.89 -7.42
C LYS A 21 2.60 3.85 -8.35
N ALA A 22 3.63 3.14 -7.89
CA ALA A 22 4.27 2.07 -8.65
C ALA A 22 3.29 0.91 -8.95
N ALA A 23 2.52 0.47 -7.93
CA ALA A 23 1.48 -0.54 -8.13
C ALA A 23 0.40 -0.08 -9.11
N ALA A 24 0.00 1.20 -9.05
CA ALA A 24 -0.95 1.79 -9.98
C ALA A 24 -0.40 1.77 -11.42
N LEU A 25 0.88 2.12 -11.59
CA LEU A 25 1.54 2.08 -12.89
C LEU A 25 1.61 0.66 -13.44
N SER A 26 2.12 -0.31 -12.66
CA SER A 26 2.24 -1.71 -13.09
C SER A 26 0.88 -2.30 -13.46
N MET A 27 -0.18 -2.06 -12.68
CA MET A 27 -1.54 -2.53 -13.00
C MET A 27 -2.10 -1.85 -14.25
N SER A 28 -1.86 -0.55 -14.42
CA SER A 28 -2.30 0.19 -15.62
C SER A 28 -1.58 -0.28 -16.88
N GLN A 29 -0.29 -0.64 -16.80
CA GLN A 29 0.47 -1.25 -17.91
C GLN A 29 -0.09 -2.62 -18.33
N GLU A 30 -0.66 -3.36 -17.39
CA GLU A 30 -1.35 -4.63 -17.64
C GLU A 30 -2.84 -4.45 -18.08
N GLY A 31 -3.25 -3.21 -18.36
CA GLY A 31 -4.58 -2.89 -18.90
C GLY A 31 -5.69 -2.69 -17.86
N ALA A 32 -5.37 -2.63 -16.57
CA ALA A 32 -6.35 -2.33 -15.54
C ALA A 32 -6.80 -0.86 -15.58
N ARG A 33 -8.06 -0.62 -15.20
CA ARG A 33 -8.60 0.71 -14.87
C ARG A 33 -8.26 1.03 -13.44
N VAL A 34 -7.49 2.07 -13.20
CA VAL A 34 -6.91 2.33 -11.88
C VAL A 34 -7.45 3.62 -11.28
N ALA A 35 -8.01 3.55 -10.08
CA ALA A 35 -8.30 4.69 -9.23
C ALA A 35 -7.26 4.79 -8.11
N ILE A 36 -6.62 5.95 -7.98
CA ILE A 36 -5.69 6.26 -6.90
C ILE A 36 -6.31 7.26 -5.94
N ALA A 37 -6.14 7.01 -4.64
CA ALA A 37 -6.66 7.87 -3.58
C ALA A 37 -5.52 8.39 -2.70
N ALA A 38 -5.51 9.68 -2.42
CA ALA A 38 -4.63 10.34 -1.46
C ALA A 38 -5.23 11.68 -1.03
N ARG A 39 -4.68 12.34 -0.01
CA ARG A 39 -5.23 13.60 0.53
C ARG A 39 -4.87 14.83 -0.29
N ASP A 40 -3.68 14.85 -0.85
CA ASP A 40 -3.12 15.99 -1.57
C ASP A 40 -3.51 15.93 -3.04
N GLN A 41 -4.38 16.84 -3.46
CA GLN A 41 -4.90 16.89 -4.84
C GLN A 41 -3.79 17.17 -5.86
N SER A 42 -2.86 18.06 -5.57
CA SER A 42 -1.77 18.41 -6.49
C SER A 42 -0.86 17.22 -6.78
N ARG A 43 -0.52 16.45 -5.73
CA ARG A 43 0.25 15.21 -5.88
C ARG A 43 -0.53 14.12 -6.60
N LEU A 44 -1.85 14.05 -6.40
CA LEU A 44 -2.72 13.14 -7.15
C LEU A 44 -2.74 13.46 -8.62
N ASP A 45 -2.97 14.73 -8.99
CA ASP A 45 -3.04 15.18 -10.38
C ASP A 45 -1.72 14.88 -11.11
N LYS A 46 -0.59 15.13 -10.44
CA LYS A 46 0.71 14.78 -10.97
C LYS A 46 0.85 13.26 -11.17
N ALA A 47 0.45 12.44 -10.21
CA ALA A 47 0.54 10.99 -10.32
C ALA A 47 -0.37 10.45 -11.44
N VAL A 48 -1.58 10.96 -11.57
CA VAL A 48 -2.51 10.64 -12.68
C VAL A 48 -1.87 10.96 -14.03
N SER A 49 -1.30 12.17 -14.16
CA SER A 49 -0.62 12.58 -15.39
C SER A 49 0.56 11.68 -15.72
N ASP A 50 1.41 11.39 -14.74
CA ASP A 50 2.61 10.58 -14.90
C ASP A 50 2.27 9.12 -15.33
N ILE A 51 1.21 8.51 -14.76
CA ILE A 51 0.79 7.15 -15.08
C ILE A 51 0.11 7.14 -16.45
N SER A 52 -0.82 8.04 -16.71
CA SER A 52 -1.55 8.11 -17.98
C SER A 52 -0.63 8.34 -19.18
N ALA A 53 0.41 9.16 -19.01
CA ALA A 53 1.41 9.39 -20.05
C ALA A 53 2.21 8.12 -20.43
N GLN A 54 2.39 7.20 -19.50
CA GLN A 54 3.16 5.95 -19.71
C GLN A 54 2.30 4.79 -20.18
N THR A 55 1.00 4.77 -19.88
CA THR A 55 0.14 3.60 -20.10
C THR A 55 -0.96 3.84 -21.13
N HIS A 56 -1.29 5.10 -21.42
CA HIS A 56 -2.43 5.50 -22.27
C HIS A 56 -3.80 4.99 -21.74
N ASN A 57 -3.85 4.46 -20.53
CA ASN A 57 -5.07 4.01 -19.88
C ASN A 57 -5.65 5.07 -18.96
N PRO A 58 -6.97 5.15 -18.79
CA PRO A 58 -7.58 6.12 -17.89
C PRO A 58 -7.22 5.80 -16.42
N VAL A 59 -6.71 6.83 -15.73
CA VAL A 59 -6.42 6.79 -14.30
C VAL A 59 -7.29 7.83 -13.61
N LEU A 60 -7.95 7.45 -12.54
CA LEU A 60 -8.80 8.33 -11.76
C LEU A 60 -8.10 8.72 -10.46
N GLY A 61 -7.92 10.01 -10.22
CA GLY A 61 -7.39 10.54 -8.95
C GLY A 61 -8.52 11.09 -8.09
N ILE A 62 -8.69 10.58 -6.89
CA ILE A 62 -9.76 10.99 -5.96
C ILE A 62 -9.16 11.42 -4.63
N SER A 63 -9.32 12.72 -4.28
CA SER A 63 -8.87 13.23 -2.99
C SER A 63 -9.66 12.58 -1.85
N THR A 64 -8.96 11.85 -0.98
CA THR A 64 -9.59 11.07 0.07
C THR A 64 -8.70 10.98 1.31
N ASP A 65 -9.24 11.37 2.47
CA ASP A 65 -8.67 10.98 3.75
C ASP A 65 -9.29 9.65 4.20
N ILE A 66 -8.51 8.58 4.16
CA ILE A 66 -9.00 7.24 4.48
C ILE A 66 -9.32 7.03 5.96
N ARG A 67 -8.98 7.97 6.85
CA ARG A 67 -9.40 7.98 8.25
C ARG A 67 -10.87 8.38 8.42
N ASN A 68 -11.45 9.00 7.40
CA ASN A 68 -12.87 9.39 7.36
C ASN A 68 -13.67 8.35 6.57
N GLU A 69 -14.58 7.64 7.26
CA GLU A 69 -15.38 6.57 6.65
C GLU A 69 -16.29 7.09 5.53
N ASP A 70 -16.87 8.30 5.67
CA ASP A 70 -17.73 8.89 4.64
C ASP A 70 -16.94 9.26 3.38
N ALA A 71 -15.71 9.76 3.54
CA ALA A 71 -14.82 10.02 2.41
C ALA A 71 -14.46 8.72 1.68
N VAL A 72 -14.21 7.62 2.41
CA VAL A 72 -13.94 6.31 1.82
C VAL A 72 -15.18 5.78 1.09
N ARG A 73 -16.36 5.91 1.67
CA ARG A 73 -17.64 5.54 1.02
C ARG A 73 -17.82 6.32 -0.29
N SER A 74 -17.53 7.62 -0.27
CA SER A 74 -17.59 8.48 -1.48
C SER A 74 -16.58 8.03 -2.54
N LEU A 75 -15.33 7.71 -2.17
CA LEU A 75 -14.33 7.14 -3.08
C LEU A 75 -14.86 5.90 -3.80
N ILE A 76 -15.36 4.92 -3.04
CA ILE A 76 -15.92 3.67 -3.59
C ILE A 76 -17.07 3.97 -4.55
N SER A 77 -18.02 4.85 -4.14
CA SER A 77 -19.16 5.21 -4.96
C SER A 77 -18.76 5.89 -6.28
N GLN A 78 -17.76 6.77 -6.25
CA GLN A 78 -17.26 7.44 -7.46
C GLN A 78 -16.66 6.44 -8.45
N VAL A 79 -15.85 5.48 -7.97
CA VAL A 79 -15.25 4.45 -8.84
C VAL A 79 -16.32 3.54 -9.43
N VAL A 80 -17.30 3.12 -8.63
CA VAL A 80 -18.41 2.28 -9.09
C VAL A 80 -19.30 3.01 -10.11
N ASN A 81 -19.59 4.28 -9.87
CA ASN A 81 -20.37 5.08 -10.82
C ASN A 81 -19.62 5.27 -12.15
N GLN A 82 -18.29 5.37 -12.12
CA GLN A 82 -17.46 5.55 -13.30
C GLN A 82 -17.30 4.26 -14.11
N TRP A 83 -17.13 3.09 -13.45
CA TRP A 83 -16.72 1.85 -14.12
C TRP A 83 -17.61 0.63 -13.85
N GLY A 84 -18.59 0.74 -12.97
CA GLY A 84 -19.60 -0.29 -12.72
C GLY A 84 -19.25 -1.33 -11.66
N GLY A 85 -18.03 -1.36 -11.14
CA GLY A 85 -17.64 -2.39 -10.14
C GLY A 85 -16.26 -2.14 -9.53
N ILE A 86 -15.77 -3.14 -8.78
CA ILE A 86 -14.42 -3.18 -8.19
C ILE A 86 -13.95 -4.63 -8.20
N ASP A 87 -12.76 -4.88 -8.72
CA ASP A 87 -12.10 -6.20 -8.70
C ASP A 87 -10.94 -6.25 -7.69
N ILE A 88 -10.22 -5.12 -7.54
CA ILE A 88 -8.97 -5.07 -6.79
C ILE A 88 -9.03 -3.90 -5.80
N LEU A 89 -8.74 -4.19 -4.53
CA LEU A 89 -8.52 -3.16 -3.50
C LEU A 89 -7.13 -3.30 -2.91
N VAL A 90 -6.33 -2.23 -3.00
CA VAL A 90 -5.00 -2.15 -2.36
C VAL A 90 -5.07 -1.14 -1.21
N ASN A 91 -5.10 -1.62 0.02
CA ASN A 91 -4.99 -0.84 1.23
C ASN A 91 -3.50 -0.53 1.50
N ASN A 92 -2.98 0.50 0.84
CA ASN A 92 -1.57 0.85 0.90
C ASN A 92 -1.29 2.13 1.68
N ALA A 93 -2.24 3.04 1.83
CA ALA A 93 -2.00 4.30 2.53
C ALA A 93 -1.48 4.08 3.96
N GLY A 94 -0.38 4.75 4.27
CA GLY A 94 0.26 4.65 5.58
C GLY A 94 1.56 5.45 5.64
N THR A 95 1.97 5.76 6.86
CA THR A 95 3.26 6.40 7.17
C THR A 95 3.93 5.63 8.30
N SER A 96 5.22 5.82 8.50
CA SER A 96 5.90 5.35 9.70
C SER A 96 5.68 6.35 10.84
N SER A 97 5.33 5.84 12.01
CA SER A 97 5.27 6.58 13.26
C SER A 97 5.85 5.68 14.33
N THR A 98 7.08 5.98 14.78
CA THR A 98 7.80 5.12 15.71
C THR A 98 8.29 5.93 16.88
N SER A 99 8.09 5.40 18.10
CA SER A 99 8.62 5.93 19.34
C SER A 99 8.74 4.85 20.41
N ARG A 100 9.45 5.16 21.50
CA ARG A 100 9.41 4.36 22.72
C ARG A 100 8.08 4.57 23.44
N LEU A 101 7.69 3.64 24.31
CA LEU A 101 6.42 3.73 25.06
C LEU A 101 6.34 5.01 25.89
N GLU A 102 7.44 5.40 26.53
CA GLU A 102 7.53 6.59 27.40
C GLU A 102 7.36 7.92 26.63
N ASP A 103 7.67 7.92 25.33
CA ASP A 103 7.60 9.10 24.46
C ASP A 103 6.34 9.11 23.57
N MET A 104 5.59 8.01 23.53
CA MET A 104 4.44 7.84 22.64
C MET A 104 3.18 8.49 23.25
N SER A 105 2.61 9.48 22.55
CA SER A 105 1.34 10.07 22.98
C SER A 105 0.14 9.20 22.53
N ASN A 106 -1.00 9.37 23.22
CA ASN A 106 -2.26 8.72 22.85
C ASN A 106 -2.74 9.17 21.46
N GLU A 107 -2.52 10.43 21.10
CA GLU A 107 -2.87 10.99 19.80
C GLU A 107 -2.05 10.32 18.68
N GLN A 108 -0.75 10.09 18.92
CA GLN A 108 0.12 9.36 17.97
C GLN A 108 -0.36 7.92 17.77
N LEU A 109 -0.70 7.23 18.85
CA LEU A 109 -1.25 5.87 18.80
C LEU A 109 -2.58 5.84 18.04
N THR A 110 -3.51 6.72 18.37
CA THR A 110 -4.84 6.81 17.76
C THR A 110 -4.73 7.10 16.26
N ALA A 111 -3.95 8.12 15.89
CA ALA A 111 -3.76 8.51 14.49
C ALA A 111 -3.17 7.37 13.63
N ASP A 112 -2.26 6.58 14.20
CA ASP A 112 -1.64 5.44 13.51
C ASP A 112 -2.65 4.30 13.27
N ILE A 113 -3.47 3.99 14.27
CA ILE A 113 -4.56 3.00 14.19
C ILE A 113 -5.64 3.46 13.21
N GLU A 114 -6.08 4.71 13.29
CA GLU A 114 -7.08 5.28 12.36
C GLU A 114 -6.60 5.18 10.92
N LEU A 115 -5.36 5.54 10.65
CA LEU A 115 -4.80 5.54 9.32
C LEU A 115 -4.68 4.13 8.73
N LYS A 116 -4.16 3.17 9.48
CA LYS A 116 -3.72 1.89 8.92
C LYS A 116 -4.70 0.75 9.19
N VAL A 117 -5.42 0.80 10.31
CA VAL A 117 -6.39 -0.25 10.68
C VAL A 117 -7.79 0.16 10.22
N TYR A 118 -8.31 1.29 10.71
CA TYR A 118 -9.64 1.75 10.31
C TYR A 118 -9.71 2.06 8.82
N GLY A 119 -8.69 2.70 8.24
CA GLY A 119 -8.66 2.96 6.79
C GLY A 119 -8.78 1.69 5.96
N ALA A 120 -8.08 0.61 6.33
CA ALA A 120 -8.20 -0.68 5.65
C ALA A 120 -9.58 -1.33 5.89
N VAL A 121 -10.13 -1.23 7.10
CA VAL A 121 -11.47 -1.74 7.43
C VAL A 121 -12.54 -1.00 6.62
N TYR A 122 -12.51 0.32 6.57
CA TYR A 122 -13.46 1.13 5.80
C TYR A 122 -13.39 0.82 4.31
N GLY A 123 -12.16 0.82 3.74
CA GLY A 123 -11.94 0.45 2.34
C GLY A 123 -12.53 -0.91 2.00
N THR A 124 -12.21 -1.91 2.80
CA THR A 124 -12.68 -3.28 2.60
C THR A 124 -14.19 -3.39 2.76
N ARG A 125 -14.76 -2.84 3.84
CA ARG A 125 -16.20 -2.89 4.13
C ARG A 125 -17.04 -2.30 3.00
N HIS A 126 -16.66 -1.12 2.50
CA HIS A 126 -17.43 -0.43 1.46
C HIS A 126 -17.17 -1.01 0.05
N ALA A 127 -16.01 -1.62 -0.21
CA ALA A 127 -15.74 -2.32 -1.47
C ALA A 127 -16.36 -3.72 -1.54
N LEU A 128 -16.58 -4.39 -0.39
CA LEU A 128 -16.98 -5.79 -0.30
C LEU A 128 -18.23 -6.16 -1.13
N PRO A 129 -19.32 -5.35 -1.17
CA PRO A 129 -20.50 -5.67 -1.99
C PRO A 129 -20.19 -5.76 -3.50
N TYR A 130 -19.16 -5.08 -3.97
CA TYR A 130 -18.71 -5.07 -5.37
C TYR A 130 -17.68 -6.16 -5.63
N LEU A 131 -16.74 -6.38 -4.70
CA LEU A 131 -15.79 -7.49 -4.75
C LEU A 131 -16.50 -8.85 -4.81
N LYS A 132 -17.60 -9.03 -4.07
CA LYS A 132 -18.43 -10.24 -4.11
C LYS A 132 -19.06 -10.52 -5.49
N LYS A 133 -19.14 -9.53 -6.37
CA LYS A 133 -19.70 -9.66 -7.73
C LYS A 133 -18.61 -9.85 -8.80
N SER A 134 -17.34 -9.67 -8.42
CA SER A 134 -16.21 -9.87 -9.31
C SER A 134 -15.89 -11.35 -9.45
N ASP A 135 -15.45 -11.76 -10.63
CA ASP A 135 -14.98 -13.12 -10.92
C ASP A 135 -13.54 -13.38 -10.47
N SER A 136 -12.82 -12.33 -10.08
CA SER A 136 -11.39 -12.40 -9.73
C SER A 136 -10.99 -11.41 -8.63
N ALA A 137 -11.83 -11.29 -7.61
CA ALA A 137 -11.66 -10.30 -6.55
C ALA A 137 -10.41 -10.54 -5.68
N VAL A 138 -9.71 -9.44 -5.38
CA VAL A 138 -8.56 -9.50 -4.47
C VAL A 138 -8.43 -8.24 -3.61
N ILE A 139 -8.01 -8.44 -2.37
CA ILE A 139 -7.62 -7.40 -1.43
C ILE A 139 -6.13 -7.59 -1.10
N ILE A 140 -5.36 -6.50 -1.17
CA ILE A 140 -3.95 -6.50 -0.79
C ILE A 140 -3.74 -5.43 0.30
N ASN A 141 -3.23 -5.85 1.44
CA ASN A 141 -2.88 -4.96 2.53
C ASN A 141 -1.36 -4.70 2.54
N THR A 142 -0.95 -3.46 2.67
CA THR A 142 0.47 -3.09 2.83
C THR A 142 0.81 -3.02 4.31
N THR A 143 1.78 -3.81 4.73
CA THR A 143 2.33 -3.85 6.08
C THR A 143 3.85 -3.74 6.07
N THR A 144 4.51 -4.09 7.15
CA THR A 144 5.97 -4.15 7.25
C THR A 144 6.40 -5.41 8.01
N PRO A 145 7.63 -5.89 7.85
CA PRO A 145 8.16 -7.01 8.63
C PRO A 145 8.09 -6.78 10.15
N GLY A 146 8.11 -5.52 10.60
CA GLY A 146 7.90 -5.14 12.00
C GLY A 146 6.54 -5.54 12.58
N GLY A 147 5.54 -5.86 11.73
CA GLY A 147 4.28 -6.47 12.17
C GLY A 147 4.42 -7.95 12.55
N LYS A 148 5.44 -8.66 12.03
CA LYS A 148 5.77 -10.05 12.35
C LYS A 148 6.80 -10.16 13.48
N ALA A 149 7.84 -9.32 13.43
CA ALA A 149 8.95 -9.30 14.37
C ALA A 149 9.24 -7.86 14.80
N PRO A 150 8.47 -7.33 15.77
CA PRO A 150 8.63 -5.95 16.22
C PRO A 150 9.94 -5.75 17.00
N ALA A 151 10.65 -4.67 16.70
CA ALA A 151 11.81 -4.23 17.47
C ALA A 151 11.41 -3.23 18.57
N ALA A 152 12.28 -3.00 19.54
CA ALA A 152 12.08 -1.97 20.55
C ALA A 152 11.97 -0.58 19.88
N GLY A 153 11.07 0.28 20.40
CA GLY A 153 10.88 1.64 19.92
C GLY A 153 10.14 1.74 18.56
N THR A 154 9.45 0.69 18.11
CA THR A 154 8.73 0.68 16.82
C THR A 154 7.21 0.87 16.95
N GLN A 155 6.73 1.20 18.15
CA GLN A 155 5.32 1.52 18.37
C GLN A 155 5.01 2.97 17.94
N PRO A 156 3.78 3.26 17.47
CA PRO A 156 2.65 2.36 17.26
C PRO A 156 2.67 1.60 15.93
N THR A 157 3.61 1.88 15.03
CA THR A 157 3.63 1.28 13.67
C THR A 157 3.64 -0.24 13.72
N ALA A 158 4.46 -0.87 14.56
CA ALA A 158 4.50 -2.34 14.64
C ALA A 158 3.15 -2.93 15.05
N LEU A 159 2.42 -2.29 15.99
CA LEU A 159 1.09 -2.72 16.41
C LEU A 159 0.08 -2.69 15.25
N SER A 160 -0.04 -1.55 14.58
CA SER A 160 -0.99 -1.41 13.47
C SER A 160 -0.66 -2.33 12.28
N ARG A 161 0.63 -2.60 12.04
CA ARG A 161 1.06 -3.54 11.00
C ARG A 161 0.78 -5.00 11.37
N ALA A 162 0.94 -5.38 12.65
CA ALA A 162 0.52 -6.68 13.15
C ALA A 162 -1.01 -6.87 13.01
N ALA A 163 -1.79 -5.83 13.32
CA ALA A 163 -3.24 -5.84 13.08
C ALA A 163 -3.57 -6.07 11.60
N GLY A 164 -2.88 -5.40 10.67
CA GLY A 164 -3.07 -5.59 9.23
C GLY A 164 -2.77 -7.03 8.76
N ILE A 165 -1.74 -7.68 9.31
CA ILE A 165 -1.44 -9.09 9.04
C ILE A 165 -2.56 -10.00 9.58
N SER A 166 -3.05 -9.74 10.79
CA SER A 166 -4.15 -10.46 11.40
C SER A 166 -5.44 -10.33 10.58
N LEU A 167 -5.82 -9.11 10.19
CA LEU A 167 -6.97 -8.84 9.32
C LEU A 167 -6.85 -9.61 8.00
N THR A 168 -5.66 -9.62 7.38
CA THR A 168 -5.42 -10.38 6.14
C THR A 168 -5.77 -11.84 6.31
N LYS A 169 -5.27 -12.47 7.39
CA LYS A 169 -5.52 -13.89 7.63
C LYS A 169 -6.98 -14.19 7.94
N THR A 170 -7.62 -13.36 8.72
CA THR A 170 -9.04 -13.49 9.07
C THR A 170 -9.92 -13.34 7.82
N TRP A 171 -9.73 -12.25 7.07
CA TRP A 171 -10.52 -11.98 5.85
C TRP A 171 -10.26 -13.00 4.74
N SER A 172 -9.05 -13.56 4.63
CA SER A 172 -8.78 -14.61 3.64
C SER A 172 -9.60 -15.88 3.85
N LYS A 173 -10.00 -16.16 5.09
CA LYS A 173 -10.88 -17.29 5.44
C LYS A 173 -12.36 -16.90 5.31
N GLU A 174 -12.71 -15.71 5.82
CA GLU A 174 -14.09 -15.20 5.83
C GLU A 174 -14.61 -14.98 4.41
N PHE A 175 -13.78 -14.45 3.49
CA PHE A 175 -14.22 -14.13 2.13
C PHE A 175 -13.94 -15.23 1.11
N ALA A 176 -13.39 -16.37 1.53
CA ALA A 176 -13.12 -17.51 0.65
C ALA A 176 -14.38 -18.06 -0.04
N GLU A 177 -15.52 -18.05 0.66
CA GLU A 177 -16.81 -18.47 0.09
C GLU A 177 -17.24 -17.62 -1.12
N PHE A 178 -16.77 -16.38 -1.23
CA PHE A 178 -17.00 -15.47 -2.35
C PHE A 178 -15.86 -15.47 -3.37
N ASN A 179 -14.89 -16.40 -3.25
CA ASN A 179 -13.68 -16.47 -4.09
C ASN A 179 -12.85 -15.17 -4.07
N ILE A 180 -12.87 -14.41 -2.95
CA ILE A 180 -12.06 -13.21 -2.76
C ILE A 180 -10.75 -13.61 -2.08
N ARG A 181 -9.62 -13.34 -2.75
CA ARG A 181 -8.29 -13.54 -2.18
C ARG A 181 -7.88 -12.34 -1.33
N VAL A 182 -7.25 -12.57 -0.20
CA VAL A 182 -6.72 -11.50 0.66
C VAL A 182 -5.28 -11.82 1.03
N ASN A 183 -4.34 -10.95 0.65
CA ASN A 183 -2.92 -11.11 0.95
C ASN A 183 -2.35 -9.83 1.55
N THR A 184 -1.21 -9.94 2.19
CA THR A 184 -0.43 -8.78 2.63
C THR A 184 0.99 -8.83 2.10
N ILE A 185 1.53 -7.66 1.77
CA ILE A 185 2.94 -7.44 1.51
C ILE A 185 3.56 -6.78 2.74
N CYS A 186 4.73 -7.25 3.15
CA CYS A 186 5.53 -6.71 4.23
C CYS A 186 6.72 -5.97 3.63
N ILE A 187 6.64 -4.64 3.60
CA ILE A 187 7.60 -3.77 2.95
C ILE A 187 8.76 -3.46 3.89
N GLY A 188 9.98 -3.73 3.44
CA GLY A 188 11.22 -3.32 4.09
C GLY A 188 11.63 -1.89 3.73
N LEU A 189 12.93 -1.69 3.50
CA LEU A 189 13.48 -0.39 3.11
C LEU A 189 13.34 -0.21 1.59
N ILE A 190 12.35 0.59 1.19
CA ILE A 190 12.04 0.92 -0.21
C ILE A 190 12.13 2.43 -0.39
N LYS A 191 12.77 2.90 -1.46
CA LYS A 191 12.85 4.33 -1.81
C LYS A 191 11.43 4.91 -1.98
N SER A 192 11.11 5.90 -1.17
CA SER A 192 9.77 6.51 -1.12
C SER A 192 9.85 7.97 -0.72
N GLY A 193 8.76 8.72 -0.89
CA GLY A 193 8.66 10.10 -0.41
C GLY A 193 8.86 10.25 1.09
N GLN A 194 8.49 9.25 1.90
CA GLN A 194 8.72 9.26 3.33
C GLN A 194 10.22 9.26 3.68
N HIS A 195 11.02 8.42 3.01
CA HIS A 195 12.46 8.38 3.22
C HIS A 195 13.15 9.63 2.66
N ARG A 196 12.67 10.15 1.52
CA ARG A 196 13.15 11.45 1.00
C ARG A 196 12.84 12.60 1.95
N ALA A 197 11.66 12.62 2.58
CA ALA A 197 11.32 13.61 3.60
C ALA A 197 12.17 13.46 4.88
N SER A 198 12.55 12.23 5.24
CA SER A 198 13.49 11.99 6.34
C SER A 198 14.90 12.51 6.01
N TRP A 199 15.38 12.22 4.79
CA TRP A 199 16.64 12.80 4.31
C TRP A 199 16.62 14.33 4.32
N ALA A 200 15.57 14.97 3.81
CA ALA A 200 15.48 16.42 3.72
C ALA A 200 15.66 17.11 5.08
N ARG A 201 15.06 16.56 6.15
CA ARG A 201 15.26 17.09 7.51
C ARG A 201 16.70 17.00 7.98
N THR A 202 17.40 15.89 7.71
CA THR A 202 18.82 15.75 8.06
C THR A 202 19.68 16.67 7.22
N HIS A 203 19.37 16.85 5.94
CA HIS A 203 20.07 17.74 5.03
C HIS A 203 19.91 19.23 5.40
N GLU A 204 18.77 19.63 6.00
CA GLU A 204 18.58 20.97 6.57
C GLU A 204 19.55 21.26 7.74
N GLU A 205 19.89 20.23 8.52
CA GLU A 205 20.84 20.32 9.63
C GLU A 205 22.31 20.19 9.16
N ASP A 206 22.55 19.34 8.16
CA ASP A 206 23.87 19.10 7.55
C ASP A 206 23.74 19.07 6.01
N SER A 207 24.03 20.19 5.39
CA SER A 207 23.96 20.34 3.92
C SER A 207 24.97 19.49 3.14
N SER A 208 25.97 18.92 3.81
CA SER A 208 26.92 17.97 3.20
C SER A 208 26.35 16.56 3.06
N TYR A 209 25.30 16.21 3.84
CA TYR A 209 24.64 14.90 3.82
C TYR A 209 23.77 14.74 2.56
N SER A 210 24.30 14.08 1.55
CA SER A 210 23.62 13.89 0.27
C SER A 210 22.49 12.82 0.35
N LEU A 211 21.60 12.82 -0.64
CA LEU A 211 20.59 11.77 -0.77
C LEU A 211 21.22 10.40 -1.03
N GLU A 212 22.37 10.36 -1.71
CA GLU A 212 23.16 9.14 -1.94
C GLU A 212 23.68 8.57 -0.62
N ASP A 213 24.23 9.43 0.26
CA ASP A 213 24.66 9.02 1.61
C ASP A 213 23.50 8.45 2.42
N HIS A 214 22.31 9.02 2.30
CA HIS A 214 21.11 8.51 2.96
C HIS A 214 20.76 7.09 2.49
N TRP A 215 20.74 6.86 1.18
CA TRP A 215 20.49 5.54 0.64
C TRP A 215 21.60 4.54 0.99
N HIS A 216 22.84 4.98 0.93
CA HIS A 216 23.98 4.16 1.34
C HIS A 216 23.88 3.74 2.81
N LYS A 217 23.58 4.69 3.71
CA LYS A 217 23.39 4.41 5.14
C LYS A 217 22.26 3.39 5.37
N MET A 218 21.13 3.56 4.69
CA MET A 218 20.00 2.62 4.81
C MET A 218 20.36 1.24 4.26
N SER A 219 21.16 1.13 3.21
CA SER A 219 21.53 -0.13 2.57
C SER A 219 22.39 -1.04 3.45
N GLN A 220 23.11 -0.48 4.43
CA GLN A 220 24.04 -1.22 5.29
C GLN A 220 23.39 -2.33 6.12
N VAL A 221 22.10 -2.22 6.40
CA VAL A 221 21.35 -3.21 7.17
C VAL A 221 20.56 -4.18 6.29
N VAL A 222 20.57 -3.99 4.97
CA VAL A 222 19.86 -4.83 4.02
C VAL A 222 20.76 -5.93 3.48
N PRO A 223 20.48 -7.22 3.64
CA PRO A 223 21.31 -8.31 3.14
C PRO A 223 21.63 -8.24 1.64
N LEU A 224 20.70 -7.77 0.79
CA LEU A 224 20.96 -7.53 -0.64
C LEU A 224 21.86 -6.31 -0.92
N GLY A 225 22.34 -5.60 0.11
CA GLY A 225 23.30 -4.49 0.00
C GLY A 225 22.73 -3.21 -0.63
N ARG A 226 21.42 -3.10 -0.80
CA ARG A 226 20.75 -1.92 -1.38
C ARG A 226 19.36 -1.69 -0.81
N VAL A 227 18.92 -0.44 -0.88
CA VAL A 227 17.49 -0.10 -0.68
C VAL A 227 16.72 -0.52 -1.93
N GLY A 228 15.52 -1.07 -1.76
CA GLY A 228 14.66 -1.46 -2.89
C GLY A 228 14.05 -0.25 -3.60
N GLU A 229 13.66 -0.45 -4.85
CA GLU A 229 12.89 0.54 -5.63
C GLU A 229 11.38 0.33 -5.43
N ALA A 230 10.58 1.38 -5.62
CA ALA A 230 9.13 1.30 -5.46
C ALA A 230 8.49 0.32 -6.47
N ASP A 231 9.05 0.23 -7.67
CA ASP A 231 8.56 -0.64 -8.74
C ASP A 231 8.69 -2.12 -8.36
N GLU A 232 9.74 -2.51 -7.65
CA GLU A 232 9.93 -3.89 -7.17
C GLU A 232 8.78 -4.33 -6.24
N ALA A 233 8.25 -3.43 -5.44
CA ALA A 233 7.06 -3.70 -4.63
C ALA A 233 5.76 -3.60 -5.45
N GLY A 234 5.68 -2.64 -6.37
CA GLY A 234 4.57 -2.45 -7.30
C GLY A 234 4.29 -3.69 -8.14
N ASP A 235 5.33 -4.30 -8.67
CA ASP A 235 5.24 -5.51 -9.52
C ASP A 235 4.75 -6.73 -8.72
N VAL A 236 5.20 -6.89 -7.48
CA VAL A 236 4.68 -7.97 -6.60
C VAL A 236 3.22 -7.74 -6.25
N ILE A 237 2.80 -6.51 -5.98
CA ILE A 237 1.38 -6.16 -5.77
C ILE A 237 0.57 -6.48 -7.03
N CYS A 238 1.05 -6.10 -8.21
CA CYS A 238 0.42 -6.37 -9.49
C CYS A 238 0.28 -7.88 -9.75
N PHE A 239 1.33 -8.67 -9.50
CA PHE A 239 1.28 -10.14 -9.58
C PHE A 239 0.22 -10.73 -8.63
N LEU A 240 0.22 -10.32 -7.36
CA LEU A 240 -0.74 -10.80 -6.38
C LEU A 240 -2.20 -10.41 -6.71
N ALA A 241 -2.38 -9.26 -7.36
CA ALA A 241 -3.67 -8.81 -7.85
C ALA A 241 -4.18 -9.66 -9.01
N SER A 242 -3.29 -10.30 -9.74
CA SER A 242 -3.59 -11.02 -10.99
C SER A 242 -4.19 -12.41 -10.78
N PRO A 243 -4.91 -12.95 -11.79
CA PRO A 243 -5.32 -14.37 -11.82
C PRO A 243 -4.15 -15.36 -11.75
N LYS A 244 -2.91 -14.94 -12.04
CA LYS A 244 -1.72 -15.79 -11.91
C LYS A 244 -1.37 -16.16 -10.47
N ALA A 245 -1.89 -15.39 -9.51
CA ALA A 245 -1.79 -15.67 -8.08
C ALA A 245 -3.07 -16.35 -7.52
N SER A 246 -3.87 -17.04 -8.36
CA SER A 246 -5.20 -17.55 -8.01
C SER A 246 -5.22 -18.51 -6.81
N TYR A 247 -4.11 -19.17 -6.50
CA TYR A 247 -4.01 -20.07 -5.34
C TYR A 247 -3.23 -19.47 -4.16
N VAL A 248 -3.02 -18.12 -4.18
CA VAL A 248 -2.34 -17.39 -3.11
C VAL A 248 -3.36 -16.54 -2.35
N THR A 249 -3.68 -16.95 -1.12
CA THR A 249 -4.55 -16.20 -0.21
C THR A 249 -4.13 -16.42 1.25
N GLY A 250 -4.31 -15.41 2.10
CA GLY A 250 -3.89 -15.43 3.50
C GLY A 250 -2.37 -15.45 3.69
N ALA A 251 -1.63 -15.07 2.65
CA ALA A 251 -0.16 -15.00 2.69
C ALA A 251 0.32 -13.64 3.18
N SER A 252 1.53 -13.64 3.75
CA SER A 252 2.25 -12.45 4.21
C SER A 252 3.64 -12.48 3.60
N ILE A 253 3.84 -11.74 2.52
CA ILE A 253 5.01 -11.81 1.66
C ILE A 253 5.97 -10.66 1.97
N ASN A 254 7.21 -10.99 2.33
CA ASN A 254 8.24 -9.98 2.57
C ASN A 254 8.81 -9.47 1.24
N ILE A 255 8.92 -8.14 1.12
CA ILE A 255 9.61 -7.44 0.04
C ILE A 255 10.60 -6.50 0.73
N ASP A 256 11.73 -7.05 1.16
CA ASP A 256 12.59 -6.38 2.13
C ASP A 256 14.10 -6.63 1.93
N GLY A 257 14.49 -7.28 0.84
CA GLY A 257 15.89 -7.58 0.57
C GLY A 257 16.54 -8.52 1.59
N GLY A 258 15.74 -9.31 2.32
CA GLY A 258 16.22 -10.23 3.37
C GLY A 258 16.38 -9.57 4.74
N LEU A 259 15.87 -8.34 4.93
CA LEU A 259 16.03 -7.58 6.17
C LEU A 259 15.30 -8.23 7.37
N SER A 260 14.17 -8.85 7.15
CA SER A 260 13.36 -9.44 8.23
C SER A 260 14.04 -10.68 8.83
N PRO A 261 14.04 -10.84 10.17
CA PRO A 261 14.52 -12.07 10.82
C PRO A 261 13.53 -13.24 10.70
N VAL A 262 12.35 -13.01 10.10
CA VAL A 262 11.28 -14.02 9.95
C VAL A 262 10.70 -14.01 8.54
N VAL A 263 10.25 -15.15 8.09
CA VAL A 263 9.59 -15.37 6.81
C VAL A 263 8.11 -15.00 6.83
#